data_bb092c87d7b76d0c91f18bc214a0f928
#
_entry.id   bb092c87d7b76d0c91f18bc214a0f928
#
_cell.length_a   1.000
_cell.length_b   1.000
_cell.length_c   1.000
_cell.angle_alpha   90.00
_cell.angle_beta   90.00
_cell.angle_gamma   90.00
#
_symmetry.space_group_name_H-M   'P 1'
#
loop_
_entity.id
_entity.type
_entity.pdbx_description
1 polymer ?
#
loop_
_entity_poly.entity_id
_entity_poly.type
_entity_poly.pdbx_seq_one_letter_code
_entity_poly.pdbx_strand_id
1 'polypeptide(L)'
;MDFTLVNYNFFLESIFEKCYSFQTFEQFLKSPDSRAILLRHDVDLKPQNSLATAIIENKLGIQGSYYFRMVPESYDIDIIKQIADLGHEVGYHYETMDSSSEKLKVRSKKLKEKEFEKLIDVAYNEFCENLEELRKIYPVKTICMHGSPKSAFDNRDIWKKYDYRQLGITGEPYFDIDFDKFFYLTDTGRCWNGYKYSVRDKMPQQEQWIKQGLVFRTTNDIIKAVKEDRLPNQIMITVHPQRWTNNYVEWSTELISQRIKNMVKWGLIQMELK
;
A
#
# COMPACT_ATOMS: atom_id res chain seq x y z
N MET A 1 -11.30 18.71 8.59
CA MET A 1 -11.64 17.27 8.60
C MET A 1 -10.47 16.51 8.04
N ASP A 2 -10.02 15.44 8.68
CA ASP A 2 -8.95 14.58 8.16
C ASP A 2 -9.47 13.64 7.06
N PHE A 3 -8.59 13.12 6.21
CA PHE A 3 -8.94 12.22 5.09
C PHE A 3 -9.92 12.82 4.06
N THR A 4 -9.81 14.11 3.80
CA THR A 4 -10.44 14.77 2.65
C THR A 4 -9.42 15.02 1.55
N LEU A 5 -9.85 15.12 0.29
CA LEU A 5 -8.94 15.48 -0.82
C LEU A 5 -8.33 16.89 -0.65
N VAL A 6 -9.05 17.80 0.01
CA VAL A 6 -8.50 19.11 0.39
C VAL A 6 -7.33 18.94 1.35
N ASN A 7 -7.48 18.12 2.39
CA ASN A 7 -6.40 17.88 3.35
C ASN A 7 -5.24 17.09 2.73
N TYR A 8 -5.54 16.22 1.78
CA TYR A 8 -4.53 15.49 0.98
C TYR A 8 -3.65 16.45 0.18
N ASN A 9 -4.27 17.40 -0.51
CA ASN A 9 -3.54 18.43 -1.25
C ASN A 9 -2.60 19.24 -0.35
N PHE A 10 -3.11 19.77 0.78
CA PHE A 10 -2.28 20.50 1.75
C PHE A 10 -1.13 19.65 2.34
N PHE A 11 -1.37 18.39 2.54
CA PHE A 11 -0.35 17.44 3.00
C PHE A 11 0.79 17.31 1.98
N LEU A 12 0.47 17.09 0.71
CA LEU A 12 1.47 16.99 -0.35
C LEU A 12 2.20 18.31 -0.59
N GLU A 13 1.48 19.44 -0.64
CA GLU A 13 2.09 20.76 -0.75
C GLU A 13 3.12 21.01 0.36
N SER A 14 2.77 20.68 1.61
CA SER A 14 3.68 20.88 2.74
C SER A 14 4.98 20.09 2.62
N ILE A 15 4.92 18.87 2.07
CA ILE A 15 6.10 18.03 1.83
C ILE A 15 6.91 18.58 0.65
N PHE A 16 6.23 18.96 -0.42
CA PHE A 16 6.86 19.49 -1.64
C PHE A 16 7.68 20.76 -1.35
N GLU A 17 7.16 21.66 -0.50
CA GLU A 17 7.85 22.89 -0.05
C GLU A 17 9.17 22.59 0.70
N LYS A 18 9.37 21.39 1.20
CA LYS A 18 10.57 20.97 1.93
C LYS A 18 11.62 20.25 1.07
N CYS A 19 11.53 20.42 -0.24
CA CYS A 19 12.50 19.90 -1.20
C CYS A 19 12.69 18.37 -1.14
N TYR A 20 11.65 17.62 -0.81
CA TYR A 20 11.65 16.19 -1.05
C TYR A 20 11.44 15.90 -2.54
N SER A 21 12.21 14.99 -3.08
CA SER A 21 11.96 14.40 -4.40
C SER A 21 10.87 13.34 -4.29
N PHE A 22 9.82 13.46 -5.10
CA PHE A 22 8.81 12.41 -5.21
C PHE A 22 9.23 11.47 -6.35
N GLN A 23 9.47 10.24 -6.02
CA GLN A 23 9.85 9.20 -6.97
C GLN A 23 8.81 8.08 -6.97
N THR A 24 8.49 7.56 -8.16
CA THR A 24 7.82 6.27 -8.24
C THR A 24 8.75 5.18 -7.71
N PHE A 25 8.21 4.04 -7.33
CA PHE A 25 9.05 2.97 -6.83
C PHE A 25 10.02 2.46 -7.89
N GLU A 26 9.58 2.35 -9.15
CA GLU A 26 10.46 1.99 -10.27
C GLU A 26 11.60 3.01 -10.48
N GLN A 27 11.30 4.32 -10.39
CA GLN A 27 12.33 5.38 -10.51
C GLN A 27 13.36 5.27 -9.39
N PHE A 28 12.87 5.11 -8.16
CA PHE A 28 13.74 4.97 -6.99
C PHE A 28 14.68 3.76 -7.09
N LEU A 29 14.18 2.61 -7.51
CA LEU A 29 15.01 1.42 -7.69
C LEU A 29 16.14 1.61 -8.73
N LYS A 30 15.90 2.46 -9.74
CA LYS A 30 16.91 2.77 -10.78
C LYS A 30 17.92 3.80 -10.32
N SER A 31 17.46 4.85 -9.64
CA SER A 31 18.30 6.00 -9.24
C SER A 31 17.72 6.63 -7.97
N PRO A 32 18.08 6.12 -6.79
CA PRO A 32 17.54 6.59 -5.54
C PRO A 32 18.06 7.97 -5.16
N ASP A 33 17.14 8.90 -4.86
CA ASP A 33 17.45 10.18 -4.28
C ASP A 33 17.69 10.08 -2.76
N SER A 34 18.62 10.89 -2.26
CA SER A 34 18.96 10.89 -0.82
C SER A 34 17.86 11.49 0.07
N ARG A 35 16.98 12.34 -0.50
CA ARG A 35 15.82 12.94 0.17
C ARG A 35 14.57 12.68 -0.63
N ALA A 36 13.97 11.50 -0.44
CA ALA A 36 12.92 10.97 -1.29
C ALA A 36 11.64 10.62 -0.54
N ILE A 37 10.52 10.87 -1.19
CA ILE A 37 9.21 10.33 -0.85
C ILE A 37 8.84 9.27 -1.90
N LEU A 38 8.60 8.05 -1.45
CA LEU A 38 7.92 7.02 -2.23
C LEU A 38 6.43 7.07 -1.89
N LEU A 39 5.64 7.70 -2.75
CA LEU A 39 4.19 7.79 -2.57
C LEU A 39 3.54 6.57 -3.20
N ARG A 40 3.13 5.64 -2.35
CA ARG A 40 2.53 4.36 -2.72
C ARG A 40 1.04 4.40 -2.46
N HIS A 41 0.25 3.97 -3.43
CA HIS A 41 -1.19 3.84 -3.32
C HIS A 41 -1.62 2.39 -3.44
N ASP A 42 -2.27 1.89 -2.39
CA ASP A 42 -2.88 0.57 -2.39
C ASP A 42 -4.37 0.73 -2.75
N VAL A 43 -4.68 0.47 -4.03
CA VAL A 43 -6.04 0.61 -4.56
C VAL A 43 -6.82 -0.66 -4.26
N ASP A 44 -7.35 -0.75 -3.04
CA ASP A 44 -8.10 -1.92 -2.59
C ASP A 44 -9.52 -1.96 -3.18
N LEU A 45 -10.13 -0.77 -3.31
CA LEU A 45 -11.49 -0.58 -3.82
C LEU A 45 -11.70 0.89 -4.23
N LYS A 46 -12.81 1.18 -4.93
CA LYS A 46 -13.19 2.51 -5.41
C LYS A 46 -12.09 3.18 -6.26
N PRO A 47 -11.77 2.65 -7.44
CA PRO A 47 -10.69 3.17 -8.27
C PRO A 47 -10.88 4.64 -8.66
N GLN A 48 -12.11 5.18 -8.65
CA GLN A 48 -12.40 6.60 -8.90
C GLN A 48 -11.72 7.52 -7.85
N ASN A 49 -11.59 7.06 -6.61
CA ASN A 49 -10.88 7.82 -5.58
C ASN A 49 -9.38 7.87 -5.87
N SER A 50 -8.81 6.80 -6.47
CA SER A 50 -7.40 6.79 -6.88
C SER A 50 -7.14 7.77 -8.03
N LEU A 51 -8.05 7.89 -8.98
CA LEU A 51 -7.94 8.92 -10.02
C LEU A 51 -8.00 10.33 -9.42
N ALA A 52 -8.86 10.56 -8.42
CA ALA A 52 -8.95 11.85 -7.76
C ALA A 52 -7.66 12.24 -7.03
N THR A 53 -6.96 11.29 -6.39
CA THR A 53 -5.64 11.55 -5.79
C THR A 53 -4.57 11.78 -6.86
N ALA A 54 -4.56 10.98 -7.92
CA ALA A 54 -3.62 11.11 -9.04
C ALA A 54 -3.71 12.47 -9.75
N ILE A 55 -4.93 13.01 -9.92
CA ILE A 55 -5.12 14.35 -10.49
C ILE A 55 -4.52 15.44 -9.58
N ILE A 56 -4.65 15.32 -8.27
CA ILE A 56 -4.05 16.28 -7.31
C ILE A 56 -2.53 16.21 -7.40
N GLU A 57 -1.96 15.03 -7.38
CA GLU A 57 -0.53 14.80 -7.48
C GLU A 57 0.04 15.34 -8.79
N ASN A 58 -0.59 15.02 -9.91
CA ASN A 58 -0.16 15.53 -11.22
C ASN A 58 -0.17 17.06 -11.28
N LYS A 59 -1.19 17.75 -10.69
CA LYS A 59 -1.24 19.22 -10.61
C LYS A 59 -0.07 19.81 -9.80
N LEU A 60 0.46 19.07 -8.84
CA LEU A 60 1.63 19.45 -8.05
C LEU A 60 2.96 19.02 -8.70
N GLY A 61 2.93 18.36 -9.86
CA GLY A 61 4.11 17.79 -10.49
C GLY A 61 4.67 16.57 -9.76
N ILE A 62 3.86 15.91 -8.95
CA ILE A 62 4.21 14.73 -8.18
C ILE A 62 3.86 13.47 -8.95
N GLN A 63 4.73 12.48 -8.93
CA GLN A 63 4.48 11.13 -9.41
C GLN A 63 4.45 10.16 -8.23
N GLY A 64 3.50 9.23 -8.25
CA GLY A 64 3.36 8.14 -7.27
C GLY A 64 3.20 6.79 -7.95
N SER A 65 3.23 5.72 -7.16
CA SER A 65 2.99 4.34 -7.62
C SER A 65 1.62 3.88 -7.16
N TYR A 66 0.80 3.40 -8.09
CA TYR A 66 -0.57 2.95 -7.87
C TYR A 66 -0.67 1.44 -8.09
N TYR A 67 -0.92 0.68 -7.04
CA TYR A 67 -1.01 -0.78 -7.07
C TYR A 67 -2.48 -1.21 -7.10
N PHE A 68 -2.89 -1.86 -8.19
CA PHE A 68 -4.26 -2.33 -8.39
C PHE A 68 -4.38 -3.83 -8.14
N ARG A 69 -5.43 -4.22 -7.41
CA ARG A 69 -5.83 -5.62 -7.27
C ARG A 69 -6.57 -6.08 -8.53
N MET A 70 -6.46 -7.35 -8.87
CA MET A 70 -7.18 -7.95 -10.00
C MET A 70 -8.56 -8.48 -9.58
N VAL A 71 -9.34 -7.61 -8.93
CA VAL A 71 -10.71 -7.89 -8.46
C VAL A 71 -11.65 -6.75 -8.87
N PRO A 72 -12.96 -7.02 -9.03
CA PRO A 72 -13.92 -6.03 -9.56
C PRO A 72 -13.97 -4.71 -8.77
N GLU A 73 -13.65 -4.75 -7.48
CA GLU A 73 -13.69 -3.58 -6.61
C GLU A 73 -12.54 -2.58 -6.86
N SER A 74 -11.44 -3.07 -7.49
CA SER A 74 -10.22 -2.30 -7.73
C SER A 74 -9.91 -2.16 -9.21
N TYR A 75 -10.13 -3.20 -10.01
CA TYR A 75 -9.74 -3.28 -11.40
C TYR A 75 -10.70 -2.51 -12.31
N ASP A 76 -10.24 -1.38 -12.82
CA ASP A 76 -10.96 -0.53 -13.78
C ASP A 76 -9.97 -0.06 -14.85
N ILE A 77 -10.13 -0.58 -16.06
CA ILE A 77 -9.19 -0.35 -17.18
C ILE A 77 -9.07 1.13 -17.52
N ASP A 78 -10.19 1.85 -17.52
CA ASP A 78 -10.22 3.24 -17.93
C ASP A 78 -9.56 4.14 -16.87
N ILE A 79 -9.75 3.83 -15.59
CA ILE A 79 -9.10 4.52 -14.49
C ILE A 79 -7.60 4.24 -14.48
N ILE A 80 -7.18 2.98 -14.69
CA ILE A 80 -5.77 2.59 -14.76
C ILE A 80 -5.06 3.36 -15.88
N LYS A 81 -5.65 3.43 -17.07
CA LYS A 81 -5.10 4.19 -18.19
C LYS A 81 -4.98 5.68 -17.88
N GLN A 82 -6.03 6.29 -17.32
CA GLN A 82 -6.00 7.70 -16.96
C GLN A 82 -4.90 8.02 -15.93
N ILE A 83 -4.69 7.15 -14.93
CA ILE A 83 -3.62 7.32 -13.95
C ILE A 83 -2.24 7.18 -14.60
N ALA A 84 -2.07 6.21 -15.51
CA ALA A 84 -0.84 6.07 -16.29
C ALA A 84 -0.58 7.28 -17.20
N ASP A 85 -1.61 7.82 -17.87
CA ASP A 85 -1.53 9.00 -18.73
C ASP A 85 -1.16 10.28 -17.96
N LEU A 86 -1.47 10.34 -16.66
CA LEU A 86 -1.02 11.39 -15.74
C LEU A 86 0.47 11.23 -15.34
N GLY A 87 1.15 10.18 -15.79
CA GLY A 87 2.57 9.95 -15.54
C GLY A 87 2.89 9.17 -14.27
N HIS A 88 1.89 8.58 -13.62
CA HIS A 88 2.09 7.73 -12.45
C HIS A 88 2.51 6.31 -12.86
N GLU A 89 3.22 5.64 -11.97
CA GLU A 89 3.51 4.22 -12.10
C GLU A 89 2.27 3.40 -11.74
N VAL A 90 1.98 2.37 -12.54
CA VAL A 90 0.97 1.36 -12.24
C VAL A 90 1.64 0.04 -11.92
N GLY A 91 1.31 -0.55 -10.77
CA GLY A 91 1.79 -1.84 -10.31
C GLY A 91 0.67 -2.82 -10.00
N TYR A 92 1.05 -4.07 -9.78
CA TYR A 92 0.12 -5.13 -9.40
C TYR A 92 0.07 -5.32 -7.87
N HIS A 93 -1.10 -5.12 -7.27
CA HIS A 93 -1.37 -5.40 -5.86
C HIS A 93 -1.84 -6.84 -5.67
N TYR A 94 -0.89 -7.78 -5.57
CA TYR A 94 -1.17 -9.20 -5.64
C TYR A 94 -1.67 -9.80 -4.32
N GLU A 95 -2.64 -10.74 -4.43
CA GLU A 95 -3.26 -11.43 -3.31
C GLU A 95 -3.53 -12.92 -3.61
N THR A 96 -2.74 -13.51 -4.48
CA THR A 96 -3.04 -14.82 -5.06
C THR A 96 -2.86 -16.00 -4.11
N MET A 97 -2.11 -15.87 -3.00
CA MET A 97 -2.17 -16.87 -1.94
C MET A 97 -3.54 -16.90 -1.25
N ASP A 98 -4.16 -15.73 -1.07
CA ASP A 98 -5.49 -15.64 -0.48
C ASP A 98 -6.55 -16.25 -1.38
N SER A 99 -6.62 -15.81 -2.65
CA SER A 99 -7.60 -16.31 -3.64
C SER A 99 -7.43 -17.80 -3.93
N SER A 100 -6.19 -18.28 -4.07
CA SER A 100 -5.92 -19.70 -4.29
C SER A 100 -6.26 -20.56 -3.06
N SER A 101 -6.01 -20.05 -1.84
CA SER A 101 -6.40 -20.76 -0.62
C SER A 101 -7.92 -20.91 -0.49
N GLU A 102 -8.69 -19.90 -0.91
CA GLU A 102 -10.14 -19.95 -0.96
C GLU A 102 -10.63 -20.93 -2.03
N LYS A 103 -10.06 -20.91 -3.25
CA LYS A 103 -10.37 -21.84 -4.33
C LYS A 103 -10.11 -23.29 -3.93
N LEU A 104 -9.00 -23.56 -3.24
CA LEU A 104 -8.64 -24.89 -2.75
C LEU A 104 -9.30 -25.25 -1.42
N LYS A 105 -10.10 -24.35 -0.82
CA LYS A 105 -10.74 -24.50 0.50
C LYS A 105 -9.76 -24.79 1.64
N VAL A 106 -8.56 -24.24 1.54
CA VAL A 106 -7.50 -24.36 2.53
C VAL A 106 -7.59 -23.20 3.51
N ARG A 107 -7.94 -23.48 4.78
CA ARG A 107 -8.17 -22.45 5.80
C ARG A 107 -7.18 -22.46 6.96
N SER A 108 -6.21 -23.37 6.94
CA SER A 108 -5.27 -23.57 8.05
C SER A 108 -3.83 -23.56 7.56
N LYS A 109 -2.95 -22.94 8.34
CA LYS A 109 -1.49 -23.02 8.13
C LYS A 109 -0.89 -24.40 8.41
N LYS A 110 -1.65 -25.29 9.04
CA LYS A 110 -1.20 -26.66 9.35
C LYS A 110 -1.35 -27.54 8.10
N LEU A 111 -0.63 -27.19 7.03
CA LEU A 111 -0.53 -27.97 5.82
C LEU A 111 0.71 -28.88 5.87
N LYS A 112 0.61 -30.04 5.22
CA LYS A 112 1.80 -30.82 4.86
C LYS A 112 2.60 -30.02 3.80
N GLU A 113 3.90 -30.20 3.78
CA GLU A 113 4.80 -29.50 2.86
C GLU A 113 4.32 -29.57 1.40
N LYS A 114 3.98 -30.76 0.92
CA LYS A 114 3.44 -30.97 -0.45
C LYS A 114 2.14 -30.19 -0.74
N GLU A 115 1.27 -30.04 0.28
CA GLU A 115 0.02 -29.30 0.13
C GLU A 115 0.29 -27.79 0.06
N PHE A 116 1.26 -27.32 0.84
CA PHE A 116 1.68 -25.92 0.82
C PHE A 116 2.39 -25.58 -0.50
N GLU A 117 3.29 -26.43 -0.99
CA GLU A 117 3.91 -26.29 -2.30
C GLU A 117 2.88 -26.22 -3.43
N LYS A 118 1.88 -27.10 -3.40
CA LYS A 118 0.80 -27.09 -4.38
C LYS A 118 0.00 -25.77 -4.33
N LEU A 119 -0.25 -25.23 -3.12
CA LEU A 119 -0.91 -23.95 -2.96
C LEU A 119 -0.07 -22.82 -3.59
N ILE A 120 1.24 -22.82 -3.34
CA ILE A 120 2.16 -21.84 -3.94
C ILE A 120 2.14 -21.95 -5.47
N ASP A 121 2.14 -23.15 -6.04
CA ASP A 121 2.11 -23.34 -7.50
C ASP A 121 0.83 -22.78 -8.12
N VAL A 122 -0.32 -23.03 -7.50
CA VAL A 122 -1.60 -22.48 -7.96
C VAL A 122 -1.61 -20.95 -7.83
N ALA A 123 -1.11 -20.41 -6.72
CA ALA A 123 -1.03 -18.96 -6.50
C ALA A 123 -0.07 -18.28 -7.47
N TYR A 124 1.05 -18.91 -7.81
CA TYR A 124 2.00 -18.41 -8.80
C TYR A 124 1.42 -18.39 -10.21
N ASN A 125 0.72 -19.43 -10.63
CA ASN A 125 0.07 -19.48 -11.92
C ASN A 125 -0.99 -18.37 -12.04
N GLU A 126 -1.84 -18.20 -11.02
CA GLU A 126 -2.81 -17.12 -10.95
C GLU A 126 -2.14 -15.74 -10.97
N PHE A 127 -1.01 -15.59 -10.27
CA PHE A 127 -0.22 -14.36 -10.31
C PHE A 127 0.25 -14.03 -11.73
N CYS A 128 0.80 -15.02 -12.45
CA CYS A 128 1.27 -14.83 -13.82
C CYS A 128 0.11 -14.44 -14.77
N GLU A 129 -1.03 -15.11 -14.68
CA GLU A 129 -2.22 -14.79 -15.48
C GLU A 129 -2.68 -13.34 -15.23
N ASN A 130 -2.79 -12.94 -13.97
CA ASN A 130 -3.20 -11.59 -13.57
C ASN A 130 -2.18 -10.51 -14.03
N LEU A 131 -0.88 -10.81 -13.92
CA LEU A 131 0.16 -9.90 -14.37
C LEU A 131 0.13 -9.71 -15.89
N GLU A 132 -0.11 -10.77 -16.66
CA GLU A 132 -0.25 -10.70 -18.11
C GLU A 132 -1.49 -9.86 -18.51
N GLU A 133 -2.62 -10.04 -17.84
CA GLU A 133 -3.81 -9.21 -18.08
C GLU A 133 -3.54 -7.72 -17.79
N LEU A 134 -2.91 -7.41 -16.68
CA LEU A 134 -2.59 -6.03 -16.34
C LEU A 134 -1.56 -5.43 -17.32
N ARG A 135 -0.63 -6.25 -17.82
CA ARG A 135 0.38 -5.85 -18.82
C ARG A 135 -0.19 -5.53 -20.20
N LYS A 136 -1.41 -5.95 -20.50
CA LYS A 136 -2.12 -5.49 -21.74
C LYS A 136 -2.48 -4.00 -21.66
N ILE A 137 -2.51 -3.43 -20.46
CA ILE A 137 -2.91 -2.03 -20.20
C ILE A 137 -1.68 -1.16 -19.94
N TYR A 138 -0.75 -1.63 -19.08
CA TYR A 138 0.41 -0.90 -18.63
C TYR A 138 1.62 -1.85 -18.47
N PRO A 139 2.85 -1.46 -18.86
CA PRO A 139 4.05 -2.31 -18.77
C PRO A 139 4.53 -2.44 -17.31
N VAL A 140 3.77 -3.15 -16.48
CA VAL A 140 4.03 -3.34 -15.05
C VAL A 140 5.44 -3.84 -14.78
N LYS A 141 6.18 -3.10 -13.95
CA LYS A 141 7.55 -3.37 -13.52
C LYS A 141 7.70 -3.61 -12.02
N THR A 142 6.75 -3.15 -11.22
CA THR A 142 6.78 -3.35 -9.78
C THR A 142 5.48 -3.96 -9.29
N ILE A 143 5.57 -4.67 -8.18
CA ILE A 143 4.45 -5.33 -7.53
C ILE A 143 4.45 -4.99 -6.05
N CYS A 144 3.31 -5.15 -5.41
CA CYS A 144 3.18 -4.99 -3.97
C CYS A 144 2.16 -5.98 -3.41
N MET A 145 2.48 -6.65 -2.32
CA MET A 145 1.54 -7.60 -1.73
C MET A 145 0.33 -6.90 -1.10
N HIS A 146 -0.87 -7.45 -1.30
CA HIS A 146 -2.05 -7.10 -0.53
C HIS A 146 -2.08 -7.88 0.79
N GLY A 147 -2.24 -7.16 1.90
CA GLY A 147 -2.29 -7.74 3.24
C GLY A 147 -3.71 -7.95 3.74
N SER A 148 -4.25 -9.17 3.70
CA SER A 148 -5.54 -9.48 4.30
C SER A 148 -5.42 -9.94 5.76
N PRO A 149 -6.09 -9.30 6.74
CA PRO A 149 -6.10 -9.75 8.12
C PRO A 149 -6.88 -11.07 8.32
N LYS A 150 -7.71 -11.45 7.36
CA LYS A 150 -8.52 -12.67 7.39
C LYS A 150 -7.77 -13.88 6.81
N SER A 151 -6.71 -13.65 6.05
CA SER A 151 -5.94 -14.73 5.43
C SER A 151 -5.13 -15.51 6.45
N ALA A 152 -5.08 -16.82 6.25
CA ALA A 152 -4.15 -17.69 6.95
C ALA A 152 -2.72 -17.59 6.38
N PHE A 153 -2.55 -17.09 5.15
CA PHE A 153 -1.29 -17.07 4.42
C PHE A 153 -0.78 -15.64 4.19
N ASP A 154 0.51 -15.53 3.93
CA ASP A 154 1.13 -14.30 3.47
C ASP A 154 1.25 -14.36 1.94
N ASN A 155 0.82 -13.33 1.24
CA ASN A 155 0.90 -13.33 -0.22
C ASN A 155 2.35 -13.37 -0.73
N ARG A 156 3.33 -12.95 0.08
CA ARG A 156 4.76 -13.09 -0.20
C ARG A 156 5.28 -14.52 -0.17
N ASP A 157 4.49 -15.49 0.36
CA ASP A 157 4.90 -16.89 0.43
C ASP A 157 5.16 -17.51 -0.95
N ILE A 158 4.60 -16.95 -2.03
CA ILE A 158 4.88 -17.33 -3.43
C ILE A 158 6.39 -17.27 -3.71
N TRP A 159 7.04 -16.22 -3.21
CA TRP A 159 8.44 -15.91 -3.48
C TRP A 159 9.43 -16.75 -2.66
N LYS A 160 8.94 -17.66 -1.84
CA LYS A 160 9.76 -18.71 -1.22
C LYS A 160 10.21 -19.78 -2.23
N LYS A 161 9.43 -19.97 -3.30
CA LYS A 161 9.67 -20.98 -4.35
C LYS A 161 10.01 -20.34 -5.69
N TYR A 162 9.46 -19.17 -6.00
CA TYR A 162 9.60 -18.48 -7.28
C TYR A 162 10.32 -17.14 -7.10
N ASP A 163 10.89 -16.64 -8.18
CA ASP A 163 11.53 -15.31 -8.21
C ASP A 163 10.77 -14.39 -9.19
N TYR A 164 10.15 -13.32 -8.68
CA TYR A 164 9.43 -12.35 -9.49
C TYR A 164 10.32 -11.63 -10.52
N ARG A 165 11.63 -11.59 -10.30
CA ARG A 165 12.58 -10.99 -11.25
C ARG A 165 12.62 -11.74 -12.57
N GLN A 166 12.36 -13.05 -12.58
CA GLN A 166 12.24 -13.87 -13.80
C GLN A 166 11.05 -13.46 -14.67
N LEU A 167 10.05 -12.79 -14.06
CA LEU A 167 8.92 -12.22 -14.78
C LEU A 167 9.17 -10.78 -15.24
N GLY A 168 10.41 -10.26 -15.15
CA GLY A 168 10.77 -8.90 -15.51
C GLY A 168 10.23 -7.85 -14.53
N ILE A 169 9.89 -8.24 -13.31
CA ILE A 169 9.57 -7.35 -12.20
C ILE A 169 10.88 -6.89 -11.55
N THR A 170 10.99 -5.58 -11.33
CA THR A 170 12.20 -4.94 -10.80
C THR A 170 12.19 -4.80 -9.28
N GLY A 171 11.00 -4.83 -8.66
CA GLY A 171 10.93 -4.75 -7.21
C GLY A 171 9.55 -4.98 -6.60
N GLU A 172 9.61 -5.30 -5.31
CA GLU A 172 8.51 -5.43 -4.36
C GLU A 172 8.89 -4.70 -3.05
N PRO A 173 8.10 -3.73 -2.57
CA PRO A 173 8.52 -2.84 -1.48
C PRO A 173 8.99 -3.53 -0.21
N TYR A 174 8.39 -4.67 0.16
CA TYR A 174 8.76 -5.37 1.39
C TYR A 174 10.06 -6.18 1.29
N PHE A 175 10.58 -6.39 0.06
CA PHE A 175 11.84 -7.09 -0.20
C PHE A 175 12.96 -6.15 -0.65
N ASP A 176 12.60 -5.07 -1.34
CA ASP A 176 13.58 -4.23 -2.04
C ASP A 176 13.75 -2.83 -1.41
N ILE A 177 13.04 -2.52 -0.31
CA ILE A 177 13.26 -1.32 0.50
C ILE A 177 13.95 -1.68 1.81
N ASP A 178 15.03 -0.96 2.10
CA ASP A 178 15.73 -1.03 3.38
C ASP A 178 15.01 -0.15 4.42
N PHE A 179 14.10 -0.75 5.19
CA PHE A 179 13.34 -0.03 6.21
C PHE A 179 14.17 0.40 7.43
N ASP A 180 15.44 0.06 7.52
CA ASP A 180 16.34 0.67 8.50
C ASP A 180 16.72 2.10 8.09
N LYS A 181 16.64 2.42 6.79
CA LYS A 181 16.86 3.76 6.24
C LYS A 181 15.56 4.50 5.92
N PHE A 182 14.50 3.76 5.59
CA PHE A 182 13.20 4.32 5.24
C PHE A 182 12.25 4.36 6.43
N PHE A 183 11.69 5.52 6.67
CA PHE A 183 10.53 5.63 7.54
C PHE A 183 9.26 5.21 6.80
N TYR A 184 8.48 4.31 7.40
CA TYR A 184 7.24 3.84 6.82
C TYR A 184 6.03 4.52 7.48
N LEU A 185 5.25 5.23 6.68
CA LEU A 185 4.06 5.93 7.10
C LEU A 185 2.86 5.39 6.32
N THR A 186 1.79 5.01 7.02
CA THR A 186 0.60 4.46 6.36
C THR A 186 -0.68 4.99 6.99
N ASP A 187 -1.71 5.22 6.17
CA ASP A 187 -3.06 5.59 6.59
C ASP A 187 -3.93 4.37 6.95
N THR A 188 -3.30 3.20 7.15
CA THR A 188 -3.99 1.96 7.54
C THR A 188 -4.84 2.18 8.79
N GLY A 189 -6.10 1.75 8.72
CA GLY A 189 -7.07 1.97 9.80
C GLY A 189 -7.66 3.39 9.81
N ARG A 190 -7.44 4.18 8.74
CA ARG A 190 -7.82 5.58 8.64
C ARG A 190 -7.23 6.43 9.78
N CYS A 191 -5.98 6.17 10.08
CA CYS A 191 -5.18 6.90 11.04
C CYS A 191 -3.70 6.64 10.76
N TRP A 192 -2.84 7.60 11.06
CA TRP A 192 -1.41 7.50 10.80
C TRP A 192 -0.62 6.72 11.88
N ASN A 193 -1.27 6.36 12.98
CA ASN A 193 -0.75 5.44 14.00
C ASN A 193 -1.40 4.04 13.91
N GLY A 194 -1.73 3.63 12.70
CA GLY A 194 -2.42 2.38 12.37
C GLY A 194 -1.67 1.10 12.78
N TYR A 195 -0.35 1.18 13.07
CA TYR A 195 0.42 0.06 13.62
C TYR A 195 -0.23 -0.56 14.87
N LYS A 196 -1.04 0.19 15.61
CA LYS A 196 -1.81 -0.30 16.77
C LYS A 196 -2.92 -1.28 16.40
N TYR A 197 -3.41 -1.23 15.16
CA TYR A 197 -4.52 -2.04 14.65
C TYR A 197 -4.09 -2.93 13.48
N SER A 198 -2.88 -2.74 12.95
CA SER A 198 -2.41 -3.52 11.82
C SER A 198 -1.99 -4.91 12.26
N VAL A 199 -2.40 -5.91 11.49
CA VAL A 199 -2.01 -7.31 11.67
C VAL A 199 -0.85 -7.66 10.72
N ARG A 200 -0.85 -7.08 9.52
CA ARG A 200 0.11 -7.40 8.44
C ARG A 200 1.17 -6.33 8.20
N ASP A 201 0.85 -5.04 8.39
CA ASP A 201 1.76 -3.90 8.20
C ASP A 201 2.58 -3.60 9.46
N LYS A 202 3.06 -4.61 10.15
CA LYS A 202 3.96 -4.42 11.30
C LYS A 202 5.39 -4.39 10.80
N MET A 203 6.04 -3.25 10.99
CA MET A 203 7.45 -3.09 10.67
C MET A 203 8.30 -3.35 11.90
N PRO A 204 9.38 -4.15 11.80
CA PRO A 204 10.30 -4.37 12.92
C PRO A 204 10.85 -3.09 13.53
N GLN A 205 11.03 -2.04 12.72
CA GLN A 205 11.55 -0.73 13.09
C GLN A 205 10.57 0.15 13.88
N GLN A 206 9.31 -0.27 14.05
CA GLN A 206 8.26 0.56 14.64
C GLN A 206 8.62 1.10 16.03
N GLU A 207 9.26 0.30 16.88
CA GLU A 207 9.68 0.74 18.22
C GLU A 207 10.75 1.82 18.16
N GLN A 208 11.67 1.73 17.20
CA GLN A 208 12.70 2.74 16.97
C GLN A 208 12.06 4.07 16.55
N TRP A 209 11.10 4.05 15.61
CA TRP A 209 10.39 5.25 15.17
C TRP A 209 9.59 5.90 16.31
N ILE A 210 8.97 5.09 17.18
CA ILE A 210 8.29 5.61 18.38
C ILE A 210 9.27 6.34 19.30
N LYS A 211 10.46 5.76 19.56
CA LYS A 211 11.50 6.39 20.37
C LYS A 211 12.03 7.70 19.76
N GLN A 212 12.04 7.80 18.43
CA GLN A 212 12.41 9.00 17.68
C GLN A 212 11.30 10.07 17.63
N GLY A 213 10.12 9.80 18.19
CA GLY A 213 8.98 10.71 18.16
C GLY A 213 8.25 10.75 16.80
N LEU A 214 8.51 9.78 15.93
CA LEU A 214 7.88 9.65 14.60
C LEU A 214 6.53 8.92 14.73
N VAL A 215 5.65 9.48 15.54
CA VAL A 215 4.29 8.98 15.78
C VAL A 215 3.30 10.09 15.50
N PHE A 216 2.45 9.87 14.52
CA PHE A 216 1.45 10.83 14.06
C PHE A 216 0.06 10.22 14.19
N ARG A 217 -0.91 10.99 14.64
CA ARG A 217 -2.29 10.55 14.75
C ARG A 217 -3.14 11.05 13.58
N THR A 218 -2.90 12.30 13.19
CA THR A 218 -3.64 13.01 12.16
C THR A 218 -2.70 13.48 11.05
N THR A 219 -3.26 13.79 9.87
CA THR A 219 -2.51 14.40 8.77
C THR A 219 -1.90 15.75 9.19
N ASN A 220 -2.59 16.51 10.04
CA ASN A 220 -2.07 17.78 10.55
C ASN A 220 -0.84 17.61 11.46
N ASP A 221 -0.73 16.49 12.19
CA ASP A 221 0.47 16.21 12.98
C ASP A 221 1.68 16.00 12.07
N ILE A 222 1.48 15.35 10.91
CA ILE A 222 2.53 15.14 9.92
C ILE A 222 2.90 16.47 9.27
N ILE A 223 1.93 17.27 8.84
CA ILE A 223 2.16 18.61 8.28
C ILE A 223 2.98 19.48 9.25
N LYS A 224 2.66 19.41 10.54
CA LYS A 224 3.42 20.11 11.57
C LYS A 224 4.87 19.58 11.64
N ALA A 225 5.06 18.27 11.64
CA ALA A 225 6.39 17.66 11.67
C ALA A 225 7.22 18.01 10.43
N VAL A 226 6.59 18.07 9.25
CA VAL A 226 7.21 18.54 8.00
C VAL A 226 7.70 20.00 8.15
N LYS A 227 6.85 20.91 8.65
CA LYS A 227 7.21 22.32 8.85
C LYS A 227 8.36 22.50 9.83
N GLU A 228 8.42 21.65 10.85
CA GLU A 228 9.46 21.63 11.89
C GLU A 228 10.71 20.84 11.48
N ASP A 229 10.83 20.36 10.23
CA ASP A 229 11.94 19.56 9.70
C ASP A 229 12.25 18.31 10.54
N ARG A 230 11.23 17.66 11.10
CA ARG A 230 11.38 16.46 11.97
C ARG A 230 11.24 15.14 11.23
N LEU A 231 10.91 15.16 9.94
CA LEU A 231 10.78 13.94 9.17
C LEU A 231 12.13 13.45 8.63
N PRO A 232 12.35 12.12 8.56
CA PRO A 232 13.53 11.54 7.92
C PRO A 232 13.66 11.91 6.45
N ASN A 233 14.85 11.75 5.88
CA ASN A 233 15.11 12.07 4.47
C ASN A 233 14.43 11.08 3.50
N GLN A 234 14.27 9.82 3.88
CA GLN A 234 13.65 8.81 3.01
C GLN A 234 12.40 8.25 3.68
N ILE A 235 11.27 8.39 3.00
CA ILE A 235 9.96 8.04 3.55
C ILE A 235 9.15 7.30 2.49
N MET A 236 8.59 6.14 2.85
CA MET A 236 7.51 5.53 2.10
C MET A 236 6.18 5.90 2.74
N ILE A 237 5.32 6.55 1.98
CA ILE A 237 3.97 6.93 2.41
C ILE A 237 2.98 6.05 1.67
N THR A 238 2.31 5.16 2.41
CA THR A 238 1.25 4.32 1.85
C THR A 238 -0.12 4.96 2.09
N VAL A 239 -0.81 5.21 1.00
CA VAL A 239 -2.14 5.80 0.95
C VAL A 239 -3.13 4.78 0.40
N HIS A 240 -4.30 4.70 1.01
CA HIS A 240 -5.41 3.93 0.48
C HIS A 240 -6.46 4.92 -0.07
N PRO A 241 -6.52 5.14 -1.37
CA PRO A 241 -7.33 6.22 -1.97
C PRO A 241 -8.80 6.21 -1.59
N GLN A 242 -9.39 5.04 -1.36
CA GLN A 242 -10.77 4.90 -0.93
C GLN A 242 -11.12 5.59 0.41
N ARG A 243 -10.11 5.99 1.18
CA ARG A 243 -10.29 6.70 2.47
C ARG A 243 -10.35 8.20 2.31
N TRP A 244 -9.94 8.71 1.14
CA TRP A 244 -9.80 10.14 0.84
C TRP A 244 -10.91 10.59 -0.09
N THR A 245 -11.80 11.44 0.41
CA THR A 245 -12.94 11.95 -0.36
C THR A 245 -13.45 13.28 0.20
N ASN A 246 -13.94 14.13 -0.68
CA ASN A 246 -14.67 15.36 -0.30
C ASN A 246 -16.19 15.11 -0.20
N ASN A 247 -16.67 13.93 -0.58
CA ASN A 247 -18.06 13.56 -0.42
C ASN A 247 -18.32 13.22 1.06
N TYR A 248 -19.15 14.03 1.72
CA TYR A 248 -19.44 13.90 3.15
C TYR A 248 -20.09 12.56 3.53
N VAL A 249 -20.94 12.03 2.67
CA VAL A 249 -21.61 10.75 2.92
C VAL A 249 -20.60 9.60 2.87
N GLU A 250 -19.77 9.56 1.83
CA GLU A 250 -18.71 8.56 1.71
C GLU A 250 -17.72 8.69 2.86
N TRP A 251 -17.31 9.91 3.18
CA TRP A 251 -16.39 10.20 4.27
C TRP A 251 -16.90 9.67 5.62
N SER A 252 -18.19 9.94 5.92
CA SER A 252 -18.83 9.51 7.17
C SER A 252 -19.00 8.00 7.23
N THR A 253 -19.43 7.38 6.13
CA THR A 253 -19.60 5.93 6.02
C THR A 253 -18.28 5.20 6.22
N GLU A 254 -17.22 5.67 5.56
CA GLU A 254 -15.88 5.08 5.71
C GLU A 254 -15.34 5.27 7.14
N LEU A 255 -15.57 6.43 7.76
CA LEU A 255 -15.18 6.68 9.15
C LEU A 255 -15.83 5.69 10.12
N ILE A 256 -17.14 5.47 9.99
CA ILE A 256 -17.88 4.57 10.87
C ILE A 256 -17.45 3.12 10.63
N SER A 257 -17.40 2.70 9.37
CA SER A 257 -16.96 1.35 8.98
C SER A 257 -15.56 1.04 9.51
N GLN A 258 -14.62 1.98 9.34
CA GLN A 258 -13.24 1.77 9.77
C GLN A 258 -13.09 1.76 11.30
N ARG A 259 -13.87 2.57 12.02
CA ARG A 259 -13.88 2.50 13.49
C ARG A 259 -14.35 1.14 13.99
N ILE A 260 -15.41 0.60 13.40
CA ILE A 260 -15.90 -0.75 13.73
C ILE A 260 -14.83 -1.80 13.43
N LYS A 261 -14.21 -1.75 12.24
CA LYS A 261 -13.12 -2.67 11.86
C LYS A 261 -11.94 -2.59 12.83
N ASN A 262 -11.55 -1.37 13.25
CA ASN A 262 -10.44 -1.16 14.18
C ASN A 262 -10.75 -1.71 15.58
N MET A 263 -11.99 -1.56 16.07
CA MET A 263 -12.41 -2.16 17.35
C MET A 263 -12.35 -3.70 17.32
N VAL A 264 -12.82 -4.30 16.22
CA VAL A 264 -12.74 -5.77 16.03
C VAL A 264 -11.28 -6.23 15.98
N LYS A 265 -10.43 -5.57 15.18
CA LYS A 265 -9.01 -5.89 15.09
C LYS A 265 -8.29 -5.76 16.44
N TRP A 266 -8.58 -4.70 17.17
CA TRP A 266 -8.01 -4.51 18.52
C TRP A 266 -8.41 -5.65 19.46
N GLY A 267 -9.69 -6.06 19.45
CA GLY A 267 -10.17 -7.19 20.22
C GLY A 267 -9.45 -8.50 19.89
N LEU A 268 -9.24 -8.79 18.59
CA LEU A 268 -8.51 -9.98 18.15
C LEU A 268 -7.05 -9.97 18.63
N ILE A 269 -6.35 -8.84 18.50
CA ILE A 269 -4.97 -8.69 18.99
C ILE A 269 -4.88 -8.94 20.49
N GLN A 270 -5.85 -8.44 21.28
CA GLN A 270 -5.88 -8.69 22.73
C GLN A 270 -6.14 -10.15 23.09
N MET A 271 -6.83 -10.90 22.22
CA MET A 271 -7.09 -12.34 22.42
C MET A 271 -5.88 -13.20 22.06
N GLU A 272 -5.05 -12.79 21.09
CA GLU A 272 -3.82 -13.47 20.70
C GLU A 272 -2.67 -13.25 21.71
N LEU A 273 -2.74 -12.21 22.54
CA LEU A 273 -1.75 -11.87 23.56
C LEU A 273 -2.04 -12.55 24.92
N LYS A 274 -3.15 -13.27 25.04
CA LYS A 274 -3.51 -14.08 26.21
C LYS A 274 -3.29 -15.56 25.96
#